data_be2a04c7ea3a96e7b2e45b35d8400d4e
#
_entry.id   be2a04c7ea3a96e7b2e45b35d8400d4e
#
_cell.length_a   1.000
_cell.length_b   1.000
_cell.length_c   1.000
_cell.angle_alpha   90.00
_cell.angle_beta   90.00
_cell.angle_gamma   90.00
#
_symmetry.space_group_name_H-M   'P 1'
#
loop_
_entity.id
_entity.type
_entity.pdbx_description
1 polymer ?
#
loop_
_entity_poly.entity_id
_entity_poly.type
_entity_poly.pdbx_seq_one_letter_code
_entity_poly.pdbx_strand_id
1 'polypeptide(L)'
;MSTIMGSGHFGLCVRGVHRDCVVDGDTFRIDGERVRIADIDTPEIHPARCALEAELGWAATLRLQAMLNTGPVTLVPIDRDRDRYGRLLRRVERDGRSLGAVLVAEGLARPWQGRRRPWCEDA
;
A
#
# COMPACT_ATOMS: atom_id res chain seq x y z
N MET A 1 7.31 -18.11 3.18
CA MET A 1 8.46 -17.80 2.30
C MET A 1 8.21 -16.48 1.58
N SER A 2 9.27 -15.73 1.34
CA SER A 2 9.19 -14.48 0.59
C SER A 2 9.10 -14.76 -0.91
N THR A 3 8.33 -13.96 -1.61
CA THR A 3 8.14 -14.09 -3.06
C THR A 3 8.57 -12.81 -3.75
N ILE A 4 9.41 -12.93 -4.78
CA ILE A 4 9.83 -11.80 -5.61
C ILE A 4 8.85 -11.71 -6.77
N MET A 5 8.27 -10.53 -6.98
CA MET A 5 7.26 -10.31 -8.01
C MET A 5 7.38 -8.92 -8.61
N GLY A 6 6.66 -8.69 -9.71
CA GLY A 6 6.40 -7.33 -10.15
C GLY A 6 7.37 -6.77 -11.17
N SER A 7 7.58 -7.49 -12.26
CA SER A 7 8.28 -6.92 -13.41
C SER A 7 7.34 -6.14 -14.33
N GLY A 8 6.02 -6.11 -14.03
CA GLY A 8 5.03 -5.46 -14.87
C GLY A 8 4.88 -3.97 -14.57
N HIS A 9 3.99 -3.32 -15.30
CA HIS A 9 3.64 -1.94 -15.10
C HIS A 9 2.41 -1.83 -14.20
N PHE A 10 2.49 -1.00 -13.16
CA PHE A 10 1.39 -0.74 -12.23
C PHE A 10 0.70 0.55 -12.63
N GLY A 11 -0.57 0.46 -13.04
CA GLY A 11 -1.46 1.60 -13.16
C GLY A 11 -2.17 1.87 -11.84
N LEU A 12 -3.14 2.78 -11.87
CA LEU A 12 -4.08 2.94 -10.76
C LEU A 12 -5.26 2.01 -11.00
N CYS A 13 -5.78 1.38 -9.93
CA CYS A 13 -6.94 0.52 -10.05
C CYS A 13 -8.17 1.39 -10.31
N VAL A 14 -8.77 1.20 -11.48
CA VAL A 14 -10.01 1.88 -11.88
C VAL A 14 -11.01 0.82 -12.31
N ARG A 15 -12.20 1.22 -12.74
CA ARG A 15 -13.17 0.26 -13.26
C ARG A 15 -12.56 -0.56 -14.38
N GLY A 16 -12.75 -1.87 -14.32
CA GLY A 16 -12.22 -2.82 -15.28
C GLY A 16 -11.27 -3.79 -14.62
N VAL A 17 -10.70 -4.67 -15.43
CA VAL A 17 -9.80 -5.70 -14.91
C VAL A 17 -8.37 -5.22 -15.02
N HIS A 18 -7.76 -4.94 -13.87
CA HIS A 18 -6.34 -4.63 -13.79
C HIS A 18 -5.69 -5.69 -12.92
N ARG A 19 -4.68 -6.35 -13.44
CA ARG A 19 -3.92 -7.37 -12.70
C ARG A 19 -2.90 -6.73 -11.80
N ASP A 20 -2.26 -5.66 -12.27
CA ASP A 20 -1.22 -4.93 -11.56
C ASP A 20 -1.64 -3.47 -11.48
N CYS A 21 -2.07 -3.06 -10.31
CA CYS A 21 -2.52 -1.68 -10.11
C CYS A 21 -2.48 -1.30 -8.64
N VAL A 22 -2.47 0.00 -8.36
CA VAL A 22 -2.47 0.55 -7.01
C VAL A 22 -3.86 1.05 -6.67
N VAL A 23 -4.40 0.61 -5.52
CA VAL A 23 -5.70 1.05 -5.00
C VAL A 23 -5.53 2.35 -4.21
N ASP A 24 -4.62 2.32 -3.25
CA ASP A 24 -4.25 3.47 -2.41
C ASP A 24 -2.83 3.23 -1.87
N GLY A 25 -2.39 4.05 -0.91
CA GLY A 25 -1.01 4.03 -0.44
C GLY A 25 -0.59 2.74 0.27
N ASP A 26 -1.53 1.94 0.74
CA ASP A 26 -1.22 0.70 1.45
C ASP A 26 -1.86 -0.55 0.84
N THR A 27 -2.47 -0.44 -0.34
CA THR A 27 -3.14 -1.58 -0.99
C THR A 27 -2.90 -1.54 -2.50
N PHE A 28 -2.50 -2.68 -3.04
CA PHE A 28 -2.29 -2.81 -4.48
C PHE A 28 -2.65 -4.23 -4.94
N ARG A 29 -2.75 -4.42 -6.25
CA ARG A 29 -2.91 -5.74 -6.85
C ARG A 29 -1.66 -6.09 -7.62
N ILE A 30 -1.26 -7.35 -7.50
CA ILE A 30 -0.15 -7.93 -8.25
C ILE A 30 -0.57 -9.31 -8.72
N ASP A 31 -0.51 -9.56 -10.02
CA ASP A 31 -1.02 -10.78 -10.65
C ASP A 31 -2.47 -11.07 -10.25
N GLY A 32 -3.28 -10.03 -10.09
CA GLY A 32 -4.68 -10.16 -9.68
C GLY A 32 -4.90 -10.36 -8.19
N GLU A 33 -3.85 -10.58 -7.42
CA GLU A 33 -3.93 -10.79 -5.96
C GLU A 33 -3.92 -9.44 -5.24
N ARG A 34 -4.85 -9.24 -4.32
CA ARG A 34 -4.89 -8.02 -3.50
C ARG A 34 -3.88 -8.14 -2.37
N VAL A 35 -3.04 -7.13 -2.19
CA VAL A 35 -2.03 -7.08 -1.13
C VAL A 35 -2.25 -5.84 -0.28
N ARG A 36 -2.35 -6.05 1.04
CA ARG A 36 -2.33 -5.00 2.05
C ARG A 36 -0.93 -4.94 2.64
N ILE A 37 -0.29 -3.79 2.51
CA ILE A 37 1.04 -3.59 3.10
C ILE A 37 0.88 -3.55 4.62
N ALA A 38 1.42 -4.57 5.31
CA ALA A 38 1.04 -4.89 6.67
C ALA A 38 1.65 -3.98 7.73
N ASP A 39 2.76 -3.33 7.44
CA ASP A 39 3.53 -2.57 8.45
C ASP A 39 3.19 -1.08 8.48
N ILE A 40 2.23 -0.64 7.67
CA ILE A 40 1.86 0.78 7.60
C ILE A 40 0.36 1.02 7.58
N ASP A 41 0.01 2.29 7.81
CA ASP A 41 -1.32 2.84 7.61
C ASP A 41 -1.16 4.13 6.82
N THR A 42 -1.90 4.26 5.70
CA THR A 42 -1.88 5.46 4.87
C THR A 42 -3.23 6.16 4.90
N PRO A 43 -3.28 7.46 4.55
CA PRO A 43 -4.54 8.18 4.50
C PRO A 43 -5.51 7.57 3.48
N GLU A 44 -6.79 7.58 3.82
CA GLU A 44 -7.85 6.98 3.01
C GLU A 44 -8.28 7.89 1.87
N ILE A 45 -8.53 7.32 0.68
CA ILE A 45 -9.03 8.06 -0.48
C ILE A 45 -10.33 7.49 -1.07
N HIS A 46 -10.87 6.40 -0.52
CA HIS A 46 -12.08 5.73 -1.03
C HIS A 46 -13.17 5.57 0.04
N PRO A 47 -13.79 6.64 0.54
CA PRO A 47 -13.51 8.07 0.32
C PRO A 47 -12.57 8.65 1.38
N ALA A 48 -11.95 9.79 1.05
CA ALA A 48 -11.25 10.59 2.04
C ALA A 48 -12.27 11.33 2.91
N ARG A 49 -11.96 11.49 4.20
CA ARG A 49 -12.87 12.11 5.17
C ARG A 49 -12.63 13.59 5.35
N CYS A 50 -11.56 14.12 4.79
CA CYS A 50 -11.24 15.55 4.80
C CYS A 50 -10.23 15.86 3.69
N ALA A 51 -10.04 17.15 3.39
CA ALA A 51 -9.12 17.58 2.33
C ALA A 51 -7.68 17.13 2.58
N LEU A 52 -7.21 17.21 3.83
CA LEU A 52 -5.85 16.78 4.17
C LEU A 52 -5.67 15.28 3.92
N GLU A 53 -6.64 14.47 4.31
CA GLU A 53 -6.58 13.03 4.07
C GLU A 53 -6.56 12.72 2.59
N ALA A 54 -7.36 13.41 1.78
CA ALA A 54 -7.35 13.24 0.33
C ALA A 54 -5.99 13.58 -0.28
N GLU A 55 -5.42 14.70 0.12
CA GLU A 55 -4.14 15.16 -0.40
C GLU A 55 -3.01 14.19 -0.05
N LEU A 56 -2.90 13.82 1.20
CA LEU A 56 -1.86 12.88 1.65
C LEU A 56 -2.09 11.48 1.09
N GLY A 57 -3.34 11.04 1.01
CA GLY A 57 -3.68 9.72 0.48
C GLY A 57 -3.34 9.59 -1.00
N TRP A 58 -3.62 10.61 -1.80
CA TRP A 58 -3.23 10.61 -3.20
C TRP A 58 -1.72 10.66 -3.38
N ALA A 59 -1.03 11.47 -2.56
CA ALA A 59 0.44 11.51 -2.59
C ALA A 59 1.03 10.13 -2.27
N ALA A 60 0.51 9.46 -1.25
CA ALA A 60 0.94 8.10 -0.88
C ALA A 60 0.66 7.10 -2.01
N THR A 61 -0.50 7.18 -2.63
CA THR A 61 -0.91 6.31 -3.73
C THR A 61 0.03 6.44 -4.93
N LEU A 62 0.31 7.66 -5.34
CA LEU A 62 1.19 7.94 -6.48
C LEU A 62 2.64 7.55 -6.16
N ARG A 63 3.07 7.76 -4.91
CA ARG A 63 4.41 7.37 -4.48
C ARG A 63 4.58 5.85 -4.49
N LEU A 64 3.59 5.12 -3.99
CA LEU A 64 3.62 3.66 -4.04
C LEU A 64 3.67 3.17 -5.49
N GLN A 65 2.86 3.75 -6.36
CA GLN A 65 2.87 3.41 -7.79
C GLN A 65 4.27 3.60 -8.38
N ALA A 66 4.90 4.73 -8.12
CA ALA A 66 6.24 5.01 -8.61
C ALA A 66 7.26 3.98 -8.10
N MET A 67 7.18 3.63 -6.81
CA MET A 67 8.09 2.65 -6.23
C MET A 67 7.89 1.25 -6.81
N LEU A 68 6.65 0.82 -7.01
CA LEU A 68 6.36 -0.49 -7.61
C LEU A 68 6.82 -0.56 -9.07
N ASN A 69 6.78 0.55 -9.79
CA ASN A 69 7.22 0.62 -11.18
C ASN A 69 8.74 0.73 -11.34
N THR A 70 9.48 0.89 -10.25
CA THR A 70 10.94 0.95 -10.30
C THR A 70 11.57 -0.43 -10.53
N GLY A 71 10.91 -1.50 -10.14
CA GLY A 71 11.43 -2.85 -10.33
C GLY A 71 10.75 -3.87 -9.42
N PRO A 72 11.21 -5.12 -9.44
CA PRO A 72 10.61 -6.18 -8.63
C PRO A 72 10.66 -5.91 -7.14
N VAL A 73 9.69 -6.42 -6.42
CA VAL A 73 9.61 -6.35 -4.96
C VAL A 73 9.52 -7.76 -4.37
N THR A 74 9.90 -7.87 -3.11
CA THR A 74 9.75 -9.11 -2.34
C THR A 74 8.54 -8.95 -1.42
N LEU A 75 7.60 -9.88 -1.51
CA LEU A 75 6.46 -9.95 -0.62
C LEU A 75 6.83 -10.83 0.57
N VAL A 76 6.95 -10.25 1.76
CA VAL A 76 7.43 -10.92 2.96
C VAL A 76 6.24 -11.27 3.84
N PRO A 77 5.96 -12.55 4.11
CA PRO A 77 4.86 -12.94 4.97
C PRO A 77 5.03 -12.43 6.40
N ILE A 78 3.90 -12.19 7.06
CA ILE A 78 3.84 -11.93 8.51
C ILE A 78 3.05 -13.08 9.16
N ASP A 79 2.77 -12.97 10.47
CA ASP A 79 2.09 -14.03 11.21
C ASP A 79 0.75 -14.42 10.61
N ARG A 80 -0.03 -13.44 10.18
CA ARG A 80 -1.34 -13.67 9.58
C ARG A 80 -1.22 -13.55 8.07
N ASP A 81 -1.73 -14.55 7.33
CA ASP A 81 -1.60 -14.59 5.88
C ASP A 81 -2.54 -13.61 5.17
N ARG A 82 -3.81 -13.57 5.59
CA ARG A 82 -4.82 -12.72 4.97
C ARG A 82 -5.63 -11.99 6.03
N ASP A 83 -6.14 -10.83 5.67
CA ASP A 83 -7.08 -10.13 6.54
C ASP A 83 -8.52 -10.64 6.31
N ARG A 84 -9.47 -10.07 7.04
CA ARG A 84 -10.87 -10.48 6.96
C ARG A 84 -11.52 -10.17 5.59
N TYR A 85 -10.88 -9.33 4.79
CA TYR A 85 -11.33 -9.01 3.43
C TYR A 85 -10.67 -9.88 2.36
N GLY A 86 -9.83 -10.82 2.77
CA GLY A 86 -9.13 -11.72 1.86
C GLY A 86 -7.87 -11.15 1.23
N ARG A 87 -7.41 -9.97 1.66
CA ARG A 87 -6.18 -9.39 1.15
C ARG A 87 -4.97 -10.07 1.79
N LEU A 88 -3.95 -10.35 0.99
CA LEU A 88 -2.68 -10.84 1.52
C LEU A 88 -2.03 -9.78 2.40
N LEU A 89 -1.63 -10.17 3.59
CA LEU A 89 -0.90 -9.29 4.50
C LEU A 89 0.59 -9.54 4.33
N ARG A 90 1.31 -8.55 3.80
CA ARG A 90 2.74 -8.68 3.49
C ARG A 90 3.47 -7.39 3.83
N ARG A 91 4.73 -7.53 4.29
CA ARG A 91 5.66 -6.42 4.14
C ARG A 91 6.15 -6.47 2.70
N VAL A 92 6.35 -5.31 2.10
CA VAL A 92 6.82 -5.20 0.73
C VAL A 92 8.22 -4.60 0.76
N GLU A 93 9.20 -5.32 0.26
CA GLU A 93 10.61 -4.93 0.36
C GLU A 93 11.30 -4.91 -0.99
N ARG A 94 12.31 -4.08 -1.09
CA ARG A 94 13.27 -4.07 -2.19
C ARG A 94 14.65 -3.91 -1.61
N ASP A 95 15.55 -4.84 -1.96
CA ASP A 95 16.93 -4.86 -1.44
C ASP A 95 16.96 -4.80 0.08
N GLY A 96 16.05 -5.53 0.74
CA GLY A 96 15.97 -5.60 2.19
C GLY A 96 15.32 -4.40 2.87
N ARG A 97 14.85 -3.41 2.10
CA ARG A 97 14.24 -2.20 2.64
C ARG A 97 12.74 -2.20 2.43
N SER A 98 11.98 -1.94 3.49
CA SER A 98 10.51 -1.87 3.42
C SER A 98 10.08 -0.62 2.64
N LEU A 99 9.20 -0.81 1.65
CA LEU A 99 8.56 0.31 0.96
C LEU A 99 7.66 1.09 1.92
N GLY A 100 7.02 0.38 2.87
CA GLY A 100 6.25 1.03 3.92
C GLY A 100 7.10 1.98 4.75
N ALA A 101 8.31 1.56 5.13
CA ALA A 101 9.22 2.41 5.89
C ALA A 101 9.62 3.67 5.10
N VAL A 102 9.77 3.56 3.78
CA VAL A 102 10.05 4.73 2.94
C VAL A 102 8.88 5.71 2.98
N LEU A 103 7.64 5.22 2.85
CA LEU A 103 6.45 6.07 2.94
C LEU A 103 6.34 6.76 4.30
N VAL A 104 6.66 6.05 5.39
CA VAL A 104 6.68 6.64 6.73
C VAL A 104 7.71 7.76 6.81
N ALA A 105 8.92 7.53 6.31
CA ALA A 105 9.99 8.54 6.33
C ALA A 105 9.61 9.78 5.52
N GLU A 106 8.80 9.63 4.49
CA GLU A 106 8.33 10.74 3.65
C GLU A 106 7.08 11.44 4.21
N GLY A 107 6.57 10.99 5.35
CA GLY A 107 5.38 11.59 5.96
C GLY A 107 4.06 11.15 5.30
N LEU A 108 4.07 10.12 4.47
CA LEU A 108 2.91 9.65 3.71
C LEU A 108 2.23 8.44 4.34
N ALA A 109 2.80 7.90 5.41
CA ALA A 109 2.26 6.76 6.13
C ALA A 109 2.66 6.85 7.59
N ARG A 110 2.00 6.03 8.41
CA ARG A 110 2.36 5.79 9.81
C ARG A 110 2.67 4.32 9.99
N PRO A 111 3.55 3.95 10.93
CA PRO A 111 3.70 2.54 11.30
C PRO A 111 2.36 1.97 11.76
N TRP A 112 2.06 0.74 11.39
CA TRP A 112 0.84 0.07 11.82
C TRP A 112 0.91 -0.25 13.32
N GLN A 113 -0.12 0.15 14.07
CA GLN A 113 -0.19 -0.03 15.52
C GLN A 113 -1.40 -0.87 15.93
N GLY A 114 -1.84 -1.79 15.05
CA GLY A 114 -2.95 -2.69 15.32
C GLY A 114 -4.32 -2.11 15.01
N ARG A 115 -4.41 -0.85 14.66
CA ARG A 115 -5.66 -0.18 14.30
C ARG A 115 -5.38 1.04 13.43
N ARG A 116 -6.38 1.46 12.67
CA ARG A 116 -6.32 2.73 11.95
C ARG A 116 -6.51 3.90 12.90
N ARG A 117 -5.74 4.95 12.68
CA ARG A 117 -5.85 6.20 13.44
C ARG A 117 -6.33 7.31 12.51
N PRO A 118 -7.12 8.28 12.99
CA PRO A 118 -7.61 9.37 12.16
C PRO A 118 -6.48 10.19 11.55
N TRP A 119 -6.68 10.62 10.31
CA TRP A 119 -5.80 11.55 9.61
C TRP A 119 -6.37 12.96 9.61
N CYS A 120 -7.66 13.07 9.87
CA CYS A 120 -8.35 14.36 9.95
C CYS A 120 -8.35 14.84 11.39
N GLU A 121 -8.14 16.13 11.58
CA GLU A 121 -8.29 16.71 12.90
C GLU A 121 -9.78 16.74 13.27
N ASP A 122 -10.08 16.36 14.49
CA ASP A 122 -11.42 16.56 15.03
C ASP A 122 -11.56 18.03 15.39
N ALA A 123 -12.49 18.67 14.72
CA ALA A 123 -12.78 20.06 14.97
C ALA A 123 -13.43 20.23 16.36
#